data_5944a91c61a5256d2cc95eb2eab9971f
#
_entry.id   5944a91c61a5256d2cc95eb2eab9971f
#
_cell.length_a   1.000
_cell.length_b   1.000
_cell.length_c   1.000
_cell.angle_alpha   90.00
_cell.angle_beta   90.00
_cell.angle_gamma   90.00
#
_symmetry.space_group_name_H-M   'P 1'
#
loop_
_entity.id
_entity.type
_entity.pdbx_description
1 polymer ?
#
loop_
_entity_poly.entity_id
_entity_poly.type
_entity_poly.pdbx_seq_one_letter_code
_entity_poly.pdbx_strand_id
1 'polypeptide(L)'
;MGERNPEADQLEITLADYQRLKEENAALRRLLMENGITIPAQTKSGLPPPAKPHAHDAGVTEHSCKDAKIALFRGLFRGREDVYAVRMQFKSGEWGYVPASIRDWKAVLSVDAALRKKVDQKTRKLLPLTDDVLRQHLEGKQTSGVYPLLLDETCWFLAVDFDNKSWQDDASAFLETCRDLGVPAALERSRSSRPGSCRSASVPGRWQCCPV
;
A
#
# COMPACT_ATOMS: atom_id res chain seq x y z
N MET A 1 -20.15 -36.01 -1.19
CA MET A 1 -20.19 -35.07 -0.05
C MET A 1 -19.29 -33.93 -0.41
N GLY A 2 -19.86 -32.82 -0.86
CA GLY A 2 -19.07 -31.63 -1.22
C GLY A 2 -18.78 -30.83 0.05
N GLU A 3 -17.51 -30.66 0.36
CA GLU A 3 -17.08 -29.74 1.40
C GLU A 3 -17.44 -28.32 0.98
N ARG A 4 -18.31 -27.66 1.74
CA ARG A 4 -18.58 -26.24 1.58
C ARG A 4 -17.34 -25.47 2.01
N ASN A 5 -16.90 -24.58 1.12
CA ASN A 5 -15.77 -23.69 1.40
C ASN A 5 -16.25 -22.61 2.40
N PRO A 6 -15.72 -22.55 3.63
CA PRO A 6 -16.15 -21.60 4.65
C PRO A 6 -15.85 -20.13 4.29
N GLU A 7 -14.90 -19.86 3.40
CA GLU A 7 -14.58 -18.51 2.93
C GLU A 7 -15.64 -17.95 1.96
N ALA A 8 -16.29 -18.81 1.16
CA ALA A 8 -17.38 -18.40 0.28
C ALA A 8 -18.63 -17.99 1.08
N ASP A 9 -18.95 -18.72 2.16
CA ASP A 9 -20.07 -18.39 3.04
C ASP A 9 -19.84 -17.06 3.79
N GLN A 10 -18.60 -16.72 4.13
CA GLN A 10 -18.26 -15.47 4.82
C GLN A 10 -18.33 -14.23 3.90
N LEU A 11 -18.04 -14.39 2.61
CA LEU A 11 -18.20 -13.35 1.59
C LEU A 11 -19.69 -13.08 1.28
N GLU A 12 -20.52 -14.11 1.22
CA GLU A 12 -21.97 -13.94 1.00
C GLU A 12 -22.64 -13.23 2.18
N ILE A 13 -22.24 -13.53 3.42
CA ILE A 13 -22.74 -12.87 4.63
C ILE A 13 -22.38 -11.39 4.62
N THR A 14 -21.15 -11.03 4.24
CA THR A 14 -20.70 -9.63 4.19
C THR A 14 -21.42 -8.82 3.10
N LEU A 15 -21.71 -9.40 1.95
CA LEU A 15 -22.45 -8.74 0.87
C LEU A 15 -23.91 -8.47 1.26
N ALA A 16 -24.55 -9.43 1.89
CA ALA A 16 -25.92 -9.30 2.40
C ALA A 16 -26.01 -8.24 3.51
N ASP A 17 -25.05 -8.20 4.43
CA ASP A 17 -24.95 -7.18 5.46
C ASP A 17 -24.73 -5.79 4.87
N TYR A 18 -23.90 -5.65 3.85
CA TYR A 18 -23.72 -4.38 3.15
C TYR A 18 -25.01 -3.88 2.48
N GLN A 19 -25.75 -4.77 1.82
CA GLN A 19 -27.03 -4.42 1.20
C GLN A 19 -28.05 -3.99 2.25
N ARG A 20 -28.16 -4.74 3.36
CA ARG A 20 -29.03 -4.39 4.49
C ARG A 20 -28.70 -3.01 5.07
N LEU A 21 -27.44 -2.74 5.34
CA LEU A 21 -26.99 -1.43 5.85
C LEU A 21 -27.26 -0.29 4.87
N LYS A 22 -27.16 -0.53 3.57
CA LYS A 22 -27.48 0.45 2.53
C LYS A 22 -28.96 0.79 2.51
N GLU A 23 -29.83 -0.21 2.64
CA GLU A 23 -31.27 -0.04 2.69
C GLU A 23 -31.70 0.69 3.98
N GLU A 24 -31.14 0.29 5.12
CA GLU A 24 -31.38 0.93 6.41
C GLU A 24 -30.95 2.39 6.39
N ASN A 25 -29.78 2.70 5.84
CA ASN A 25 -29.29 4.07 5.69
C ASN A 25 -30.22 4.90 4.78
N ALA A 26 -30.74 4.32 3.71
CA ALA A 26 -31.72 4.98 2.84
C ALA A 26 -33.05 5.27 3.54
N ALA A 27 -33.52 4.33 4.37
CA ALA A 27 -34.73 4.48 5.17
C ALA A 27 -34.57 5.58 6.25
N LEU A 28 -33.44 5.56 6.98
CA LEU A 28 -33.13 6.59 7.99
C LEU A 28 -33.05 8.00 7.39
N ARG A 29 -32.46 8.13 6.22
CA ARG A 29 -32.40 9.43 5.50
C ARG A 29 -33.76 9.94 5.11
N ARG A 30 -34.66 9.03 4.68
CA ARG A 30 -36.02 9.39 4.33
C ARG A 30 -36.80 9.89 5.56
N LEU A 31 -36.69 9.18 6.69
CA LEU A 31 -37.29 9.59 7.96
C LEU A 31 -36.77 10.94 8.45
N LEU A 32 -35.48 11.22 8.31
CA LEU A 32 -34.90 12.52 8.67
C LEU A 32 -35.47 13.64 7.80
N MET A 33 -35.58 13.43 6.49
CA MET A 33 -36.20 14.39 5.57
C MET A 33 -37.67 14.66 5.88
N GLU A 34 -38.45 13.61 6.18
CA GLU A 34 -39.87 13.71 6.55
C GLU A 34 -40.07 14.49 7.85
N ASN A 35 -39.12 14.45 8.77
CA ASN A 35 -39.16 15.20 10.02
C ASN A 35 -38.48 16.58 9.93
N GLY A 36 -38.15 17.07 8.71
CA GLY A 36 -37.56 18.40 8.50
C GLY A 36 -36.13 18.54 9.02
N ILE A 37 -35.47 17.44 9.35
CA ILE A 37 -34.07 17.44 9.78
C ILE A 37 -33.20 17.49 8.54
N THR A 38 -32.55 18.63 8.32
CA THR A 38 -31.60 18.77 7.23
C THR A 38 -30.39 17.88 7.49
N ILE A 39 -30.26 16.80 6.72
CA ILE A 39 -29.04 16.02 6.71
C ILE A 39 -27.96 16.93 6.10
N PRO A 40 -26.91 17.29 6.84
CA PRO A 40 -25.80 18.02 6.23
C PRO A 40 -25.39 17.24 4.99
N ALA A 41 -25.35 17.93 3.82
CA ALA A 41 -24.90 17.30 2.58
C ALA A 41 -23.64 16.52 2.94
N GLN A 42 -23.68 15.19 2.78
CA GLN A 42 -22.46 14.44 2.98
C GLN A 42 -21.44 15.12 2.07
N THR A 43 -20.55 15.90 2.65
CA THR A 43 -19.24 16.05 2.09
C THR A 43 -18.83 14.61 1.82
N LYS A 44 -18.97 14.22 0.55
CA LYS A 44 -18.59 12.89 0.02
C LYS A 44 -17.38 12.51 0.81
N SER A 45 -17.55 11.54 1.69
CA SER A 45 -16.75 11.23 2.88
C SER A 45 -15.34 11.74 2.68
N GLY A 46 -14.85 12.61 3.54
CA GLY A 46 -13.64 13.39 3.43
C GLY A 46 -12.36 12.71 2.92
N LEU A 47 -12.48 12.00 1.80
CA LEU A 47 -11.37 11.89 0.89
C LEU A 47 -11.04 13.32 0.49
N PRO A 48 -9.92 13.87 0.93
CA PRO A 48 -9.43 15.10 0.36
C PRO A 48 -9.56 14.94 -1.15
N PRO A 49 -10.07 15.94 -1.89
CA PRO A 49 -10.19 15.85 -3.35
C PRO A 49 -8.85 15.27 -3.83
N PRO A 50 -8.86 14.29 -4.74
CA PRO A 50 -7.63 13.62 -5.17
C PRO A 50 -6.63 14.75 -5.39
N ALA A 51 -5.53 14.73 -4.64
CA ALA A 51 -4.56 15.81 -4.66
C ALA A 51 -4.33 16.07 -6.14
N LYS A 52 -4.68 17.30 -6.58
CA LYS A 52 -4.53 17.66 -8.01
C LYS A 52 -3.18 17.12 -8.40
N PRO A 53 -3.07 16.28 -9.45
CA PRO A 53 -1.80 15.68 -9.82
C PRO A 53 -0.78 16.81 -9.72
N HIS A 54 0.18 16.66 -8.83
CA HIS A 54 1.15 17.71 -8.60
C HIS A 54 1.68 18.08 -9.97
N ALA A 55 1.76 19.37 -10.30
CA ALA A 55 2.12 19.88 -11.63
C ALA A 55 3.47 19.32 -12.18
N HIS A 56 4.10 18.43 -11.45
CA HIS A 56 5.28 17.65 -11.81
C HIS A 56 5.00 16.39 -12.63
N ASP A 57 3.74 15.88 -12.68
CA ASP A 57 3.45 14.62 -13.38
C ASP A 57 3.30 14.79 -14.90
N ALA A 58 2.99 16.00 -15.35
CA ALA A 58 2.71 16.30 -16.75
C ALA A 58 3.97 16.59 -17.59
N GLY A 59 5.10 15.99 -17.27
CA GLY A 59 6.31 16.31 -18.05
C GLY A 59 7.56 15.46 -17.80
N VAL A 60 7.53 14.50 -16.88
CA VAL A 60 8.69 13.63 -16.64
C VAL A 60 8.71 12.50 -17.66
N THR A 61 9.72 12.47 -18.51
CA THR A 61 9.92 11.45 -19.55
C THR A 61 11.20 10.66 -19.28
N GLU A 62 11.50 9.66 -20.12
CA GLU A 62 12.78 8.93 -20.03
C GLU A 62 14.00 9.85 -20.20
N HIS A 63 13.84 10.98 -20.92
CA HIS A 63 14.90 11.98 -21.18
C HIS A 63 15.01 13.03 -20.08
N SER A 64 14.09 13.07 -19.12
CA SER A 64 14.13 14.02 -18.00
C SER A 64 15.35 13.79 -17.11
N CYS A 65 15.80 14.84 -16.43
CA CYS A 65 16.92 14.76 -15.51
C CYS A 65 16.64 13.78 -14.35
N LYS A 66 17.68 13.28 -13.73
CA LYS A 66 17.59 12.28 -12.66
C LYS A 66 16.77 12.79 -11.47
N ASP A 67 16.94 14.06 -11.11
CA ASP A 67 16.26 14.64 -9.96
C ASP A 67 14.74 14.77 -10.19
N ALA A 68 14.33 15.10 -11.43
CA ALA A 68 12.90 15.10 -11.78
C ALA A 68 12.29 13.69 -11.68
N LYS A 69 13.02 12.66 -12.10
CA LYS A 69 12.59 11.26 -11.98
C LYS A 69 12.50 10.83 -10.51
N ILE A 70 13.46 11.23 -9.68
CA ILE A 70 13.45 10.95 -8.23
C ILE A 70 12.26 11.64 -7.56
N ALA A 71 12.00 12.91 -7.91
CA ALA A 71 10.88 13.66 -7.36
C ALA A 71 9.53 13.01 -7.74
N LEU A 72 9.36 12.61 -9.01
CA LEU A 72 8.17 11.87 -9.46
C LEU A 72 8.01 10.56 -8.71
N PHE A 73 9.07 9.76 -8.62
CA PHE A 73 9.04 8.47 -7.94
C PHE A 73 8.67 8.62 -6.45
N ARG A 74 9.26 9.62 -5.76
CA ARG A 74 8.93 9.95 -4.37
C ARG A 74 7.46 10.38 -4.21
N GLY A 75 6.91 11.10 -5.18
CA GLY A 75 5.50 11.50 -5.19
C GLY A 75 4.55 10.32 -5.36
N LEU A 76 4.85 9.40 -6.30
CA LEU A 76 4.04 8.22 -6.58
C LEU A 76 4.05 7.19 -5.43
N PHE A 77 5.22 6.95 -4.84
CA PHE A 77 5.43 5.96 -3.79
C PHE A 77 5.73 6.63 -2.45
N ARG A 78 4.87 7.58 -2.07
CA ARG A 78 5.02 8.30 -0.82
C ARG A 78 4.72 7.39 0.36
N GLY A 79 5.68 7.28 1.29
CA GLY A 79 5.58 6.45 2.49
C GLY A 79 6.46 7.01 3.61
N ARG A 80 6.88 6.14 4.54
CA ARG A 80 7.80 6.52 5.61
C ARG A 80 9.13 7.00 5.03
N GLU A 81 9.65 8.08 5.59
CA GLU A 81 10.95 8.65 5.20
C GLU A 81 12.06 8.33 6.21
N ASP A 82 11.68 7.93 7.43
CA ASP A 82 12.60 7.59 8.51
C ASP A 82 13.22 6.20 8.38
N VAL A 83 12.63 5.35 7.52
CA VAL A 83 13.08 3.99 7.26
C VAL A 83 12.68 3.54 5.86
N TYR A 84 13.50 2.68 5.25
CA TYR A 84 13.15 1.98 4.02
C TYR A 84 13.50 0.51 4.12
N ALA A 85 12.90 -0.32 3.27
CA ALA A 85 13.25 -1.71 3.14
C ALA A 85 14.36 -1.90 2.10
N VAL A 86 15.32 -2.76 2.36
CA VAL A 86 16.34 -3.17 1.40
C VAL A 86 16.21 -4.66 1.11
N ARG A 87 16.25 -5.02 -0.18
CA ARG A 87 16.24 -6.41 -0.62
C ARG A 87 17.63 -7.01 -0.40
N MET A 88 17.67 -8.15 0.25
CA MET A 88 18.91 -8.87 0.48
C MET A 88 18.70 -10.39 0.39
N GLN A 89 19.77 -11.11 0.10
CA GLN A 89 19.76 -12.56 0.15
C GLN A 89 20.14 -13.04 1.55
N PHE A 90 19.29 -13.90 2.12
CA PHE A 90 19.58 -14.54 3.40
C PHE A 90 20.58 -15.69 3.23
N LYS A 91 21.13 -16.16 4.36
CA LYS A 91 22.04 -17.31 4.39
C LYS A 91 21.38 -18.60 3.86
N SER A 92 20.06 -18.69 3.90
CA SER A 92 19.29 -19.79 3.30
C SER A 92 19.30 -19.77 1.77
N GLY A 93 19.81 -18.72 1.13
CA GLY A 93 19.71 -18.48 -0.31
C GLY A 93 18.43 -17.77 -0.75
N GLU A 94 17.46 -17.61 0.12
CA GLU A 94 16.20 -16.91 -0.15
C GLU A 94 16.40 -15.40 -0.19
N TRP A 95 15.59 -14.75 -1.03
CA TRP A 95 15.54 -13.28 -1.10
C TRP A 95 14.41 -12.74 -0.23
N GLY A 96 14.69 -11.69 0.52
CA GLY A 96 13.68 -11.01 1.32
C GLY A 96 14.00 -9.54 1.53
N TYR A 97 13.09 -8.85 2.19
CA TYR A 97 13.23 -7.44 2.52
C TYR A 97 13.43 -7.28 4.03
N VAL A 98 14.37 -6.42 4.40
CA VAL A 98 14.65 -6.07 5.79
C VAL A 98 14.72 -4.55 5.94
N PRO A 99 14.40 -3.99 7.12
CA PRO A 99 14.63 -2.57 7.37
C PRO A 99 16.10 -2.21 7.24
N ALA A 100 16.40 -1.22 6.41
CA ALA A 100 17.75 -0.69 6.29
C ALA A 100 18.19 -0.11 7.65
N SER A 101 19.30 -0.59 8.17
CA SER A 101 19.76 -0.21 9.50
C SER A 101 21.25 -0.41 9.71
N ILE A 102 21.81 0.41 10.59
CA ILE A 102 23.15 0.21 11.13
C ILE A 102 23.01 -0.58 12.43
N ARG A 103 23.73 -1.70 12.51
CA ARG A 103 23.75 -2.55 13.71
C ARG A 103 24.85 -2.12 14.66
N ASP A 104 24.52 -2.08 15.94
CA ASP A 104 25.53 -1.96 16.99
C ASP A 104 26.11 -3.34 17.32
N TRP A 105 27.12 -3.74 16.53
CA TRP A 105 27.76 -5.03 16.70
C TRP A 105 28.42 -5.20 18.07
N LYS A 106 28.88 -4.11 18.70
CA LYS A 106 29.47 -4.15 20.03
C LYS A 106 28.42 -4.55 21.07
N ALA A 107 27.25 -3.92 21.04
CA ALA A 107 26.16 -4.26 21.93
C ALA A 107 25.60 -5.69 21.65
N VAL A 108 25.50 -6.09 20.39
CA VAL A 108 24.98 -7.43 20.02
C VAL A 108 25.92 -8.55 20.46
N LEU A 109 27.23 -8.36 20.32
CA LEU A 109 28.21 -9.39 20.66
C LEU A 109 28.54 -9.44 22.14
N SER A 110 28.15 -8.42 22.93
CA SER A 110 28.36 -8.39 24.39
C SER A 110 27.38 -9.26 25.19
N VAL A 111 26.37 -9.84 24.53
CA VAL A 111 25.32 -10.65 25.16
C VAL A 111 25.29 -12.07 24.63
N ASP A 112 24.65 -12.97 25.40
CA ASP A 112 24.44 -14.35 25.02
C ASP A 112 23.65 -14.48 23.69
N ALA A 113 23.92 -15.57 22.96
CA ALA A 113 23.31 -15.83 21.66
C ALA A 113 21.77 -15.73 21.66
N ALA A 114 21.12 -16.17 22.73
CA ALA A 114 19.67 -16.11 22.91
C ALA A 114 19.12 -14.66 22.96
N LEU A 115 19.91 -13.72 23.46
CA LEU A 115 19.51 -12.31 23.63
C LEU A 115 19.90 -11.42 22.46
N ARG A 116 20.80 -11.88 21.58
CA ARG A 116 21.33 -11.06 20.47
C ARG A 116 20.25 -10.46 19.57
N LYS A 117 19.22 -11.24 19.23
CA LYS A 117 18.12 -10.75 18.39
C LYS A 117 17.37 -9.59 19.07
N LYS A 118 17.10 -9.70 20.36
CA LYS A 118 16.40 -8.67 21.14
C LYS A 118 17.25 -7.40 21.27
N VAL A 119 18.55 -7.56 21.53
CA VAL A 119 19.50 -6.43 21.63
C VAL A 119 19.65 -5.76 20.27
N ASP A 120 19.84 -6.52 19.17
CA ASP A 120 19.90 -5.96 17.81
C ASP A 120 18.66 -5.15 17.48
N GLN A 121 17.46 -5.66 17.76
CA GLN A 121 16.21 -4.91 17.51
C GLN A 121 16.13 -3.60 18.32
N LYS A 122 16.67 -3.58 19.53
CA LYS A 122 16.61 -2.42 20.42
C LYS A 122 17.69 -1.38 20.12
N THR A 123 18.85 -1.79 19.66
CA THR A 123 20.03 -0.92 19.50
C THR A 123 20.30 -0.53 18.05
N ARG A 124 19.74 -1.23 17.06
CA ARG A 124 19.91 -0.88 15.66
C ARG A 124 19.35 0.52 15.34
N LYS A 125 20.07 1.29 14.57
CA LYS A 125 19.65 2.59 14.08
C LYS A 125 19.09 2.44 12.66
N LEU A 126 17.83 2.77 12.47
CA LEU A 126 17.19 2.75 11.15
C LEU A 126 17.78 3.84 10.24
N LEU A 127 17.82 3.58 8.95
CA LEU A 127 18.34 4.50 7.95
C LEU A 127 17.18 5.16 7.20
N PRO A 128 17.23 6.48 6.98
CA PRO A 128 16.20 7.23 6.29
C PRO A 128 16.21 6.94 4.78
N LEU A 129 15.05 7.10 4.15
CA LEU A 129 14.87 7.05 2.70
C LEU A 129 15.33 8.38 2.08
N THR A 130 16.58 8.43 1.61
CA THR A 130 17.15 9.61 0.96
C THR A 130 16.99 9.55 -0.56
N ASP A 131 17.19 10.68 -1.23
CA ASP A 131 17.22 10.75 -2.71
C ASP A 131 18.35 9.91 -3.31
N ASP A 132 19.44 9.71 -2.58
CA ASP A 132 20.52 8.84 -3.02
C ASP A 132 20.09 7.36 -3.02
N VAL A 133 19.32 6.93 -2.03
CA VAL A 133 18.72 5.57 -1.98
C VAL A 133 17.77 5.38 -3.17
N LEU A 134 16.92 6.36 -3.47
CA LEU A 134 16.02 6.31 -4.63
C LEU A 134 16.81 6.30 -5.95
N ARG A 135 17.88 7.09 -6.04
CA ARG A 135 18.78 7.07 -7.20
C ARG A 135 19.40 5.70 -7.42
N GLN A 136 19.93 5.08 -6.37
CA GLN A 136 20.50 3.73 -6.44
C GLN A 136 19.46 2.68 -6.84
N HIS A 137 18.22 2.83 -6.40
CA HIS A 137 17.12 1.96 -6.80
C HIS A 137 16.81 2.12 -8.29
N LEU A 138 16.65 3.35 -8.78
CA LEU A 138 16.34 3.63 -10.18
C LEU A 138 17.49 3.25 -11.12
N GLU A 139 18.73 3.32 -10.64
CA GLU A 139 19.93 2.87 -11.37
C GLU A 139 20.13 1.34 -11.30
N GLY A 140 19.29 0.61 -10.59
CA GLY A 140 19.36 -0.85 -10.46
C GLY A 140 20.51 -1.36 -9.56
N LYS A 141 21.19 -0.46 -8.83
CA LYS A 141 22.29 -0.82 -7.91
C LYS A 141 21.79 -1.45 -6.63
N GLN A 142 20.61 -1.07 -6.18
CA GLN A 142 19.96 -1.56 -4.97
C GLN A 142 18.47 -1.68 -5.20
N THR A 143 17.84 -2.75 -4.71
CA THR A 143 16.38 -2.81 -4.68
C THR A 143 15.90 -2.35 -3.31
N SER A 144 15.18 -1.23 -3.29
CA SER A 144 14.62 -0.62 -2.09
C SER A 144 13.10 -0.66 -2.17
N GLY A 145 12.45 -0.76 -1.01
CA GLY A 145 11.00 -0.68 -0.86
C GLY A 145 10.63 0.40 0.13
N VAL A 146 9.45 0.97 -0.01
CA VAL A 146 8.88 1.93 0.94
C VAL A 146 7.97 1.21 1.92
N TYR A 147 7.83 1.74 3.12
CA TYR A 147 6.79 1.36 4.07
C TYR A 147 5.61 2.32 3.85
N PRO A 148 4.49 1.86 3.26
CA PRO A 148 3.38 2.74 2.94
C PRO A 148 2.66 3.26 4.18
N LEU A 149 2.57 2.47 5.25
CA LEU A 149 1.91 2.85 6.49
C LEU A 149 2.77 3.84 7.29
N LEU A 150 2.24 5.04 7.51
CA LEU A 150 2.87 6.10 8.29
C LEU A 150 2.68 5.86 9.80
N LEU A 151 3.39 6.65 10.61
CA LEU A 151 3.32 6.55 12.09
C LEU A 151 1.95 7.00 12.65
N ASP A 152 1.19 7.77 11.90
CA ASP A 152 -0.17 8.22 12.23
C ASP A 152 -1.27 7.28 11.71
N GLU A 153 -0.89 6.05 11.34
CA GLU A 153 -1.79 5.01 10.80
C GLU A 153 -2.50 5.40 9.49
N THR A 154 -1.94 6.37 8.77
CA THR A 154 -2.40 6.71 7.42
C THR A 154 -1.43 6.18 6.36
N CYS A 155 -1.88 6.11 5.11
CA CYS A 155 -1.04 5.82 3.97
C CYS A 155 -1.40 6.69 2.75
N TRP A 156 -0.46 6.83 1.82
CA TRP A 156 -0.64 7.63 0.61
C TRP A 156 -1.03 6.82 -0.62
N PHE A 157 -0.88 5.53 -0.57
CA PHE A 157 -1.32 4.62 -1.61
C PHE A 157 -1.62 3.26 -1.02
N LEU A 158 -2.48 2.51 -1.69
CA LEU A 158 -2.74 1.11 -1.42
C LEU A 158 -2.20 0.29 -2.59
N ALA A 159 -1.65 -0.87 -2.30
CA ALA A 159 -1.24 -1.85 -3.29
C ALA A 159 -2.03 -3.13 -3.06
N VAL A 160 -2.55 -3.69 -4.15
CA VAL A 160 -3.31 -4.96 -4.14
C VAL A 160 -2.58 -5.93 -5.06
N ASP A 161 -2.27 -7.11 -4.57
CA ASP A 161 -1.64 -8.18 -5.35
C ASP A 161 -2.68 -9.18 -5.86
N PHE A 162 -2.54 -9.56 -7.13
CA PHE A 162 -3.39 -10.55 -7.80
C PHE A 162 -2.56 -11.79 -8.13
N ASP A 163 -2.61 -12.80 -7.25
CA ASP A 163 -1.78 -14.01 -7.32
C ASP A 163 -2.50 -15.22 -7.91
N ASN A 164 -3.82 -15.13 -8.10
CA ASN A 164 -4.63 -16.25 -8.57
C ASN A 164 -4.50 -16.48 -10.09
N LYS A 165 -4.96 -17.63 -10.56
CA LYS A 165 -5.02 -17.94 -11.99
C LYS A 165 -5.93 -17.00 -12.77
N SER A 166 -6.97 -16.46 -12.12
CA SER A 166 -7.94 -15.48 -12.62
C SER A 166 -7.49 -14.02 -12.48
N TRP A 167 -6.22 -13.77 -12.21
CA TRP A 167 -5.72 -12.42 -11.90
C TRP A 167 -6.11 -11.35 -12.94
N GLN A 168 -6.25 -11.70 -14.24
CA GLN A 168 -6.67 -10.74 -15.28
C GLN A 168 -8.09 -10.26 -15.04
N ASP A 169 -9.01 -11.19 -14.73
CA ASP A 169 -10.41 -10.89 -14.49
C ASP A 169 -10.56 -10.10 -13.18
N ASP A 170 -9.85 -10.52 -12.12
CA ASP A 170 -9.82 -9.88 -10.81
C ASP A 170 -9.27 -8.44 -10.91
N ALA A 171 -8.16 -8.25 -11.63
CA ALA A 171 -7.57 -6.94 -11.85
C ALA A 171 -8.46 -6.03 -12.72
N SER A 172 -9.13 -6.60 -13.73
CA SER A 172 -10.07 -5.86 -14.57
C SER A 172 -11.27 -5.37 -13.78
N ALA A 173 -11.89 -6.25 -12.99
CA ALA A 173 -13.01 -5.90 -12.12
C ALA A 173 -12.62 -4.85 -11.07
N PHE A 174 -11.43 -4.96 -10.49
CA PHE A 174 -10.89 -3.98 -9.56
C PHE A 174 -10.71 -2.60 -10.21
N LEU A 175 -10.10 -2.54 -11.40
CA LEU A 175 -9.90 -1.28 -12.12
C LEU A 175 -11.22 -0.64 -12.58
N GLU A 176 -12.19 -1.46 -12.97
CA GLU A 176 -13.55 -1.00 -13.32
C GLU A 176 -14.24 -0.39 -12.11
N THR A 177 -14.23 -1.08 -10.97
CA THR A 177 -14.77 -0.57 -9.70
C THR A 177 -14.10 0.74 -9.27
N CYS A 178 -12.78 0.83 -9.38
CA CYS A 178 -12.04 2.07 -9.09
C CYS A 178 -12.49 3.22 -10.00
N ARG A 179 -12.69 2.93 -11.29
CA ARG A 179 -13.16 3.92 -12.28
C ARG A 179 -14.56 4.42 -11.93
N ASP A 180 -15.48 3.51 -11.62
CA ASP A 180 -16.86 3.84 -11.25
C ASP A 180 -16.96 4.68 -9.98
N LEU A 181 -16.05 4.45 -9.04
CA LEU A 181 -15.93 5.22 -7.80
C LEU A 181 -15.11 6.51 -7.97
N GLY A 182 -14.55 6.78 -9.14
CA GLY A 182 -13.67 7.93 -9.39
C GLY A 182 -12.34 7.85 -8.62
N VAL A 183 -11.89 6.64 -8.31
CA VAL A 183 -10.63 6.38 -7.60
C VAL A 183 -9.54 6.11 -8.63
N PRO A 184 -8.46 6.91 -8.69
CA PRO A 184 -7.37 6.66 -9.62
C PRO A 184 -6.66 5.36 -9.23
N ALA A 185 -6.45 4.47 -10.18
CA ALA A 185 -5.75 3.21 -9.99
C ALA A 185 -4.85 2.93 -11.18
N ALA A 186 -3.70 2.30 -10.94
CA ALA A 186 -2.76 1.88 -11.95
C ALA A 186 -2.40 0.40 -11.76
N LEU A 187 -2.35 -0.36 -12.86
CA LEU A 187 -1.93 -1.75 -12.84
C LEU A 187 -0.45 -1.83 -13.21
N GLU A 188 0.32 -2.46 -12.34
CA GLU A 188 1.73 -2.73 -12.58
C GLU A 188 1.96 -4.22 -12.84
N ARG A 189 2.85 -4.51 -13.79
CA ARG A 189 3.26 -5.88 -14.09
C ARG A 189 4.57 -6.21 -13.38
N SER A 190 4.54 -7.20 -12.49
CA SER A 190 5.77 -7.73 -11.89
C SER A 190 6.74 -8.24 -12.96
N ARG A 191 8.04 -7.99 -12.76
CA ARG A 191 9.13 -8.49 -13.62
C ARG A 191 9.43 -9.97 -13.43
N SER A 192 8.88 -10.64 -12.42
CA SER A 192 9.14 -12.05 -12.20
C SER A 192 8.56 -12.86 -13.34
N SER A 193 9.44 -13.61 -14.03
CA SER A 193 9.11 -14.43 -15.20
C SER A 193 8.37 -15.72 -14.85
N ARG A 194 7.91 -15.90 -13.61
CA ARG A 194 7.18 -17.12 -13.22
C ARG A 194 5.75 -17.05 -13.74
N PRO A 195 5.24 -18.12 -14.38
CA PRO A 195 3.82 -18.26 -14.65
C PRO A 195 3.05 -18.15 -13.33
N GLY A 196 2.15 -17.18 -13.21
CA GLY A 196 1.44 -16.87 -11.96
C GLY A 196 2.10 -15.80 -11.09
N SER A 197 3.08 -15.05 -11.60
CA SER A 197 3.72 -13.97 -10.85
C SER A 197 2.77 -12.78 -10.67
N CYS A 198 2.77 -12.26 -9.45
CA CYS A 198 1.99 -11.14 -8.95
C CYS A 198 1.83 -9.99 -9.93
N ARG A 199 0.63 -9.50 -10.02
CA ARG A 199 0.27 -8.22 -10.61
C ARG A 199 -0.26 -7.35 -9.48
N SER A 200 0.31 -6.18 -9.30
CA SER A 200 -0.19 -5.27 -8.29
C SER A 200 -0.90 -4.08 -8.92
N ALA A 201 -2.02 -3.69 -8.35
CA ALA A 201 -2.65 -2.42 -8.65
C ALA A 201 -2.31 -1.45 -7.51
N SER A 202 -1.90 -0.24 -7.84
CA SER A 202 -1.69 0.83 -6.87
C SER A 202 -2.81 1.87 -6.99
N VAL A 203 -3.33 2.29 -5.85
CA VAL A 203 -4.37 3.31 -5.74
C VAL A 203 -3.78 4.48 -4.96
N PRO A 204 -3.43 5.60 -5.63
CA PRO A 204 -2.94 6.77 -4.94
C PRO A 204 -4.07 7.48 -4.17
N GLY A 205 -3.74 8.04 -3.03
CA GLY A 205 -4.67 8.76 -2.16
C GLY A 205 -4.22 8.68 -0.70
N ARG A 206 -4.73 9.57 0.15
CA ARG A 206 -4.49 9.46 1.59
C ARG A 206 -5.57 8.59 2.20
N TRP A 207 -5.19 7.46 2.75
CA TRP A 207 -6.07 6.47 3.35
C TRP A 207 -5.78 6.35 4.85
N GLN A 208 -6.81 6.18 5.64
CA GLN A 208 -6.68 5.87 7.06
C GLN A 208 -6.89 4.37 7.23
N CYS A 209 -5.93 3.69 7.85
CA CYS A 209 -6.09 2.28 8.19
C CYS A 209 -7.08 2.20 9.35
N CYS A 210 -8.19 1.49 9.17
CA CYS A 210 -9.04 1.12 10.30
C CYS A 210 -8.26 0.13 11.18
N PRO A 211 -8.19 0.35 12.50
CA PRO A 211 -7.66 -0.66 13.40
C PRO A 211 -8.54 -1.92 13.30
N VAL A 212 -7.90 -3.07 13.09
CA VAL A 212 -8.53 -4.40 13.11
C VAL A 212 -8.79 -4.79 14.55
#